data_86fa48b97e08a65913622f3a5a0f2735
#
_entry.id   86fa48b97e08a65913622f3a5a0f2735
#
_cell.length_a   1.000
_cell.length_b   1.000
_cell.length_c   1.000
_cell.angle_alpha   90.00
_cell.angle_beta   90.00
_cell.angle_gamma   90.00
#
_symmetry.space_group_name_H-M   'P 1'
#
loop_
_entity.id
_entity.type
_entity.pdbx_description
1 polymer ?
#
loop_
_entity_poly.entity_id
_entity_poly.type
_entity_poly.pdbx_seq_one_letter_code
_entity_poly.pdbx_strand_id
1 'polypeptide(L)'
;MKKRNPIYTAGSFLLAGALTLSMAACSGAQAPAEATQTPSATATPAATAAPAEETTPSAPVSGALPVKALQPKQVEENPYMAKSDANIHHDGYNTDSTDEILPLGIYPEIHVSYETTNANASPAIYFDSYGHAVVPLLGGIAIRDLNAEETKTLGYFSPKQHDGGSYLIQSSYTFLDAENRIVCPTSNNHVLMLRATDEEGNVLPEFEKVLDIDIKAAAEAALGKELTQNLLSVVFDYDGNLWFATGGFRIYPERQQQGVLGYIAHSAIEAILNGEQTDLSKAVFVYALTPGEGAENGIAASKDGAVILTNRNCYLLRANNGVEAVWCTPYESVGAKVSGEGDKTTGGGLAWGGGCSPTLTPNLVMFTDNADPVNLLALDMKTGEVVAKTPVLDDLPDGYQVAIENSAIVYDDGAGTVSTIVCNWFGAGNAGLADPNNDSSIQSYANIYDQNWLLKGNAMIAPGVERVDTVKTDSGYEMKSIWTRNDLSDTAIMKLSTATGYIYGYVQDLTTGMWQYIILDFETGETVFTMDVSNKYGYNNMAIGMYTGNSGNALYCPTGYLELLRLQDRFVYLPELPYREVDLDQAARNVLAQEQFAQDGGEGTVASWRNTA
;
A
#
# COMPACT_ATOMS: atom_id res chain seq x y z
N MET A 1 -33.54 -23.29 25.13
CA MET A 1 -32.31 -22.49 25.28
C MET A 1 -31.19 -23.21 24.52
N LYS A 2 -30.95 -22.84 23.25
CA LYS A 2 -29.82 -23.35 22.44
C LYS A 2 -28.76 -22.27 22.44
N LYS A 3 -27.55 -22.61 22.87
CA LYS A 3 -26.38 -21.75 22.87
C LYS A 3 -26.04 -21.40 21.39
N ARG A 4 -26.08 -20.14 21.04
CA ARG A 4 -25.56 -19.62 19.78
C ARG A 4 -24.05 -19.54 19.87
N ASN A 5 -23.35 -20.14 18.95
CA ASN A 5 -21.90 -20.02 18.80
C ASN A 5 -21.58 -18.64 18.18
N PRO A 6 -20.61 -17.91 18.70
CA PRO A 6 -20.13 -16.66 18.11
C PRO A 6 -18.99 -16.95 17.12
N ILE A 7 -19.30 -17.36 15.89
CA ILE A 7 -18.27 -17.68 14.89
C ILE A 7 -18.24 -16.68 13.71
N TYR A 8 -19.08 -15.66 13.69
CA TYR A 8 -19.32 -14.86 12.48
C TYR A 8 -18.60 -13.50 12.36
N THR A 9 -17.64 -13.20 13.23
CA THR A 9 -16.90 -11.91 13.17
C THR A 9 -15.44 -12.04 12.73
N ALA A 10 -14.98 -13.23 12.33
CA ALA A 10 -13.55 -13.48 12.08
C ALA A 10 -13.09 -13.23 10.62
N GLY A 11 -13.99 -12.97 9.69
CA GLY A 11 -13.64 -12.95 8.26
C GLY A 11 -12.89 -11.71 7.78
N SER A 12 -13.21 -10.53 8.30
CA SER A 12 -12.53 -9.28 7.92
C SER A 12 -11.22 -9.04 8.68
N PHE A 13 -10.97 -9.83 9.69
CA PHE A 13 -9.81 -9.70 10.58
C PHE A 13 -8.57 -10.48 10.11
N LEU A 14 -8.62 -11.25 9.05
CA LEU A 14 -7.54 -12.21 8.77
C LEU A 14 -6.31 -11.59 8.10
N LEU A 15 -6.39 -10.52 7.34
CA LEU A 15 -5.18 -9.79 6.92
C LEU A 15 -4.70 -8.87 8.06
N ALA A 16 -5.61 -8.12 8.66
CA ALA A 16 -5.35 -7.41 9.89
C ALA A 16 -5.00 -8.37 11.04
N GLY A 17 -5.67 -9.52 11.15
CA GLY A 17 -5.38 -10.56 12.12
C GLY A 17 -4.11 -11.36 11.83
N ALA A 18 -3.70 -11.52 10.59
CA ALA A 18 -2.41 -12.09 10.24
C ALA A 18 -1.26 -11.17 10.67
N LEU A 19 -1.41 -9.88 10.47
CA LEU A 19 -0.48 -8.88 11.00
C LEU A 19 -0.54 -8.77 12.53
N THR A 20 -1.71 -8.93 13.17
CA THR A 20 -1.87 -8.84 14.64
C THR A 20 -1.44 -10.10 15.40
N LEU A 21 -1.59 -11.29 14.82
CA LEU A 21 -1.20 -12.54 15.48
C LEU A 21 0.32 -12.76 15.52
N SER A 22 1.07 -12.21 14.56
CA SER A 22 2.54 -12.29 14.58
C SER A 22 3.17 -11.56 15.78
N MET A 23 2.44 -10.64 16.40
CA MET A 23 2.98 -9.80 17.47
C MET A 23 2.54 -10.20 18.88
N ALA A 24 1.49 -10.99 19.02
CA ALA A 24 1.12 -11.56 20.31
C ALA A 24 2.12 -12.65 20.80
N ALA A 25 2.96 -13.17 19.91
CA ALA A 25 3.95 -14.19 20.24
C ALA A 25 5.24 -13.66 20.87
N CYS A 26 5.49 -12.35 20.82
CA CYS A 26 6.73 -11.76 21.37
C CYS A 26 6.65 -11.27 22.83
N SER A 27 5.50 -11.35 23.49
CA SER A 27 5.32 -10.78 24.83
C SER A 27 5.23 -11.78 25.99
N GLY A 28 5.78 -13.00 25.85
CA GLY A 28 5.66 -14.00 26.91
C GLY A 28 6.76 -15.03 26.97
N ALA A 29 8.01 -14.63 27.17
CA ALA A 29 9.08 -15.57 27.52
C ALA A 29 9.20 -15.74 29.03
N GLN A 30 8.52 -16.73 29.59
CA GLN A 30 8.89 -17.33 30.86
C GLN A 30 9.75 -18.56 30.57
N ALA A 31 10.88 -18.65 31.28
CA ALA A 31 11.86 -19.73 31.16
C ALA A 31 11.27 -21.13 31.45
N PRO A 32 11.65 -22.15 30.70
CA PRO A 32 11.21 -23.52 30.99
C PRO A 32 12.07 -24.20 32.03
N ALA A 33 11.43 -25.00 32.86
CA ALA A 33 12.04 -25.92 33.82
C ALA A 33 12.71 -27.10 33.09
N GLU A 34 13.83 -27.56 33.64
CA GLU A 34 14.60 -28.72 33.22
C GLU A 34 13.77 -30.00 33.11
N ALA A 35 13.88 -30.70 32.01
CA ALA A 35 13.40 -32.07 31.85
C ALA A 35 14.56 -32.97 31.40
N THR A 36 14.70 -34.05 32.13
CA THR A 36 15.67 -35.13 32.09
C THR A 36 15.75 -35.84 30.73
N GLN A 37 16.96 -36.12 30.28
CA GLN A 37 17.28 -36.87 29.06
C GLN A 37 17.16 -38.37 29.25
N THR A 38 16.64 -39.04 28.24
CA THR A 38 16.84 -40.48 28.02
C THR A 38 17.45 -40.69 26.62
N PRO A 39 18.48 -41.51 26.45
CA PRO A 39 19.21 -41.60 25.19
C PRO A 39 18.56 -42.62 24.24
N SER A 40 18.50 -42.26 22.93
CA SER A 40 18.21 -43.24 21.90
C SER A 40 18.94 -42.97 20.59
N ALA A 41 19.57 -44.02 20.14
CA ALA A 41 19.93 -44.44 18.79
C ALA A 41 20.69 -43.50 17.84
N THR A 42 21.87 -43.94 17.54
CA THR A 42 22.83 -43.52 16.52
C THR A 42 22.23 -43.49 15.12
N ALA A 43 22.15 -42.32 14.52
CA ALA A 43 21.90 -42.13 13.09
C ALA A 43 23.20 -41.73 12.37
N THR A 44 23.44 -42.35 11.24
CA THR A 44 24.58 -42.12 10.33
C THR A 44 24.61 -40.65 9.86
N PRO A 45 25.77 -40.00 9.77
CA PRO A 45 25.83 -38.60 9.37
C PRO A 45 25.46 -38.47 7.89
N ALA A 46 24.41 -37.69 7.62
CA ALA A 46 24.16 -37.16 6.29
C ALA A 46 25.25 -36.13 5.94
N ALA A 47 25.70 -36.14 4.70
CA ALA A 47 26.70 -35.24 4.19
C ALA A 47 26.29 -33.78 4.47
N THR A 48 27.16 -33.07 5.18
CA THR A 48 27.03 -31.65 5.45
C THR A 48 27.09 -30.91 4.12
N ALA A 49 25.99 -30.29 3.73
CA ALA A 49 26.03 -29.28 2.66
C ALA A 49 26.95 -28.15 3.13
N ALA A 50 27.81 -27.68 2.25
CA ALA A 50 28.66 -26.52 2.52
C ALA A 50 27.74 -25.33 2.92
N PRO A 51 28.16 -24.49 3.87
CA PRO A 51 27.45 -23.27 4.19
C PRO A 51 27.27 -22.46 2.89
N ALA A 52 26.07 -21.97 2.62
CA ALA A 52 25.88 -20.99 1.56
C ALA A 52 26.83 -19.82 1.84
N GLU A 53 27.61 -19.40 0.85
CA GLU A 53 28.39 -18.18 0.95
C GLU A 53 27.45 -17.04 1.32
N GLU A 54 27.71 -16.38 2.42
CA GLU A 54 27.03 -15.14 2.79
C GLU A 54 27.35 -14.13 1.68
N THR A 55 26.30 -13.78 0.92
CA THR A 55 26.45 -12.72 -0.09
C THR A 55 26.55 -11.39 0.66
N THR A 56 27.73 -10.81 0.64
CA THR A 56 27.95 -9.45 1.15
C THR A 56 27.16 -8.48 0.28
N PRO A 57 26.37 -7.55 0.87
CA PRO A 57 25.68 -6.54 0.09
C PRO A 57 26.61 -5.83 -0.89
N SER A 58 26.17 -5.63 -2.11
CA SER A 58 26.96 -4.91 -3.11
C SER A 58 27.13 -3.46 -2.68
N ALA A 59 28.35 -2.93 -2.76
CA ALA A 59 28.57 -1.52 -2.45
C ALA A 59 27.76 -0.64 -3.42
N PRO A 60 27.04 0.38 -2.92
CA PRO A 60 26.25 1.25 -3.78
C PRO A 60 27.16 1.96 -4.80
N VAL A 61 26.73 1.98 -6.06
CA VAL A 61 27.44 2.69 -7.11
C VAL A 61 27.29 4.19 -6.85
N SER A 62 28.39 4.87 -6.56
CA SER A 62 28.40 6.31 -6.40
C SER A 62 28.36 7.01 -7.75
N GLY A 63 27.22 7.59 -8.11
CA GLY A 63 27.06 8.38 -9.33
C GLY A 63 25.61 8.82 -9.47
N ALA A 64 25.37 10.12 -9.73
CA ALA A 64 24.05 10.60 -10.01
C ALA A 64 23.52 9.99 -11.32
N LEU A 65 22.33 9.44 -11.26
CA LEU A 65 21.60 9.08 -12.48
C LEU A 65 21.27 10.37 -13.26
N PRO A 66 21.36 10.36 -14.58
CA PRO A 66 20.97 11.52 -15.39
C PRO A 66 19.47 11.73 -15.31
N VAL A 67 19.04 12.96 -15.05
CA VAL A 67 17.61 13.31 -15.04
C VAL A 67 17.05 13.19 -16.46
N LYS A 68 15.93 12.49 -16.60
CA LYS A 68 15.17 12.28 -17.83
C LYS A 68 13.73 12.75 -17.67
N ALA A 69 13.55 13.99 -17.19
CA ALA A 69 12.25 14.54 -16.82
C ALA A 69 11.20 14.30 -17.91
N LEU A 70 10.06 13.81 -17.51
CA LEU A 70 8.85 13.68 -18.30
C LEU A 70 8.04 14.98 -18.22
N GLN A 71 6.94 15.06 -18.94
CA GLN A 71 5.95 16.12 -18.70
C GLN A 71 5.31 15.91 -17.31
N PRO A 72 4.91 16.98 -16.61
CA PRO A 72 4.16 16.83 -15.37
C PRO A 72 2.89 15.98 -15.57
N LYS A 73 2.54 15.19 -14.57
CA LYS A 73 1.35 14.35 -14.62
C LYS A 73 0.08 15.18 -14.78
N GLN A 74 -0.89 14.65 -15.51
CA GLN A 74 -2.17 15.30 -15.77
C GLN A 74 -3.18 14.98 -14.68
N VAL A 75 -2.89 15.41 -13.45
CA VAL A 75 -3.77 15.24 -12.28
C VAL A 75 -4.23 16.60 -11.80
N GLU A 76 -5.52 16.75 -11.62
CA GLU A 76 -6.07 17.93 -11.01
C GLU A 76 -5.96 17.84 -9.48
N GLU A 77 -5.45 18.89 -8.83
CA GLU A 77 -5.37 18.92 -7.37
C GLU A 77 -6.78 18.85 -6.76
N ASN A 78 -6.98 17.94 -5.81
CA ASN A 78 -8.19 17.90 -5.02
C ASN A 78 -8.10 18.95 -3.89
N PRO A 79 -8.99 19.96 -3.85
CA PRO A 79 -8.88 21.07 -2.90
C PRO A 79 -9.13 20.65 -1.43
N TYR A 80 -9.63 19.44 -1.21
CA TYR A 80 -9.95 18.90 0.12
C TYR A 80 -8.97 17.85 0.62
N MET A 81 -7.92 17.54 -0.15
CA MET A 81 -6.88 16.58 0.23
C MET A 81 -5.52 17.27 0.33
N ALA A 82 -4.61 16.74 1.12
CA ALA A 82 -3.21 17.18 1.14
C ALA A 82 -2.58 17.05 -0.26
N LYS A 83 -1.56 17.88 -0.52
CA LYS A 83 -1.01 17.99 -1.88
C LYS A 83 -0.04 16.88 -2.26
N SER A 84 0.63 16.28 -1.29
CA SER A 84 1.63 15.24 -1.52
C SER A 84 1.40 14.10 -0.57
N ASP A 85 1.53 12.87 -1.07
CA ASP A 85 1.31 11.63 -0.31
C ASP A 85 0.05 11.70 0.59
N ALA A 86 -1.05 12.22 0.04
CA ALA A 86 -2.28 12.40 0.80
C ALA A 86 -2.91 11.07 1.22
N ASN A 87 -2.81 10.06 0.37
CA ASN A 87 -3.33 8.71 0.58
C ASN A 87 -2.31 7.64 0.15
N ILE A 88 -2.68 6.36 0.26
CA ILE A 88 -1.81 5.23 -0.09
C ILE A 88 -1.32 5.27 -1.56
N HIS A 89 -2.05 5.94 -2.45
CA HIS A 89 -1.76 6.05 -3.87
C HIS A 89 -1.30 7.45 -4.29
N HIS A 90 -0.83 8.23 -3.36
CA HIS A 90 -0.25 9.56 -3.52
C HIS A 90 -1.27 10.69 -3.72
N ASP A 91 -2.26 10.56 -4.58
CA ASP A 91 -3.21 11.62 -4.93
C ASP A 91 -4.66 11.11 -5.08
N GLY A 92 -5.60 12.04 -5.30
CA GLY A 92 -7.03 11.71 -5.45
C GLY A 92 -7.36 10.86 -6.68
N TYR A 93 -6.49 10.84 -7.70
CA TYR A 93 -6.63 10.01 -8.90
C TYR A 93 -6.03 8.60 -8.70
N ASN A 94 -5.33 8.35 -7.59
CA ASN A 94 -4.60 7.11 -7.29
C ASN A 94 -3.50 6.80 -8.32
N THR A 95 -2.72 7.80 -8.74
CA THR A 95 -1.78 7.61 -9.87
C THR A 95 -0.50 6.88 -9.51
N ASP A 96 -0.14 6.80 -8.24
CA ASP A 96 1.17 6.29 -7.80
C ASP A 96 2.37 6.95 -8.51
N SER A 97 2.18 8.19 -8.94
CA SER A 97 3.18 9.02 -9.58
C SER A 97 3.31 10.39 -8.90
N THR A 98 4.51 10.96 -8.96
CA THR A 98 4.83 12.26 -8.35
C THR A 98 5.60 13.14 -9.31
N ASP A 99 5.42 14.45 -9.21
CA ASP A 99 6.24 15.44 -9.91
C ASP A 99 7.47 15.87 -9.08
N GLU A 100 7.72 15.22 -7.95
CA GLU A 100 8.86 15.48 -7.09
C GLU A 100 10.11 14.74 -7.56
N ILE A 101 11.28 15.33 -7.27
CA ILE A 101 12.57 14.68 -7.50
C ILE A 101 12.78 13.62 -6.41
N LEU A 102 12.96 12.37 -6.82
CA LEU A 102 13.30 11.26 -5.94
C LEU A 102 14.78 10.92 -6.00
N PRO A 103 15.31 10.06 -5.12
CA PRO A 103 16.73 9.74 -5.06
C PRO A 103 17.32 9.32 -6.41
N LEU A 104 18.45 9.91 -6.77
CA LEU A 104 19.19 9.65 -8.02
C LEU A 104 20.47 8.84 -7.81
N GLY A 105 20.63 8.24 -6.63
CA GLY A 105 21.83 7.49 -6.29
C GLY A 105 23.04 8.37 -5.96
N ILE A 106 22.84 9.60 -5.52
CA ILE A 106 23.91 10.54 -5.15
C ILE A 106 24.35 10.26 -3.71
N TYR A 107 25.33 9.38 -3.54
CA TYR A 107 25.73 8.87 -2.22
C TYR A 107 24.51 8.36 -1.44
N PRO A 108 23.79 7.35 -1.99
CA PRO A 108 22.56 6.88 -1.43
C PRO A 108 22.78 6.15 -0.10
N GLU A 109 21.81 6.27 0.79
CA GLU A 109 21.81 5.60 2.07
C GLU A 109 20.46 4.95 2.30
N ILE A 110 20.47 3.78 2.95
CA ILE A 110 19.27 3.16 3.49
C ILE A 110 19.30 3.30 5.01
N HIS A 111 18.23 3.84 5.54
CA HIS A 111 17.99 3.90 6.97
C HIS A 111 16.87 2.93 7.30
N VAL A 112 17.10 2.14 8.36
CA VAL A 112 16.08 1.22 8.89
C VAL A 112 15.69 1.72 10.26
N SER A 113 14.43 2.03 10.47
CA SER A 113 13.89 2.31 11.78
C SER A 113 12.86 1.26 12.16
N TYR A 114 12.84 0.88 13.43
CA TYR A 114 11.87 -0.08 13.95
C TYR A 114 10.71 0.64 14.60
N GLU A 115 9.54 0.07 14.39
CA GLU A 115 8.36 0.47 15.14
C GLU A 115 8.44 -0.06 16.57
N THR A 116 8.63 0.81 17.54
CA THR A 116 8.78 0.44 18.96
C THR A 116 7.48 0.51 19.75
N THR A 117 6.42 1.05 19.19
CA THR A 117 5.10 1.01 19.83
C THR A 117 4.49 -0.37 19.60
N ASN A 118 3.72 -0.88 20.54
CA ASN A 118 3.00 -2.17 20.45
C ASN A 118 1.95 -2.22 19.33
N ALA A 119 2.14 -1.45 18.29
CA ALA A 119 1.25 -1.29 17.17
C ALA A 119 1.87 -1.97 15.96
N ASN A 120 1.06 -2.64 15.26
CA ASN A 120 1.29 -3.42 14.09
C ASN A 120 1.87 -2.61 12.94
N ALA A 121 2.40 -3.29 11.95
CA ALA A 121 2.94 -2.71 10.73
C ALA A 121 2.12 -1.53 10.22
N SER A 122 2.82 -0.49 9.78
CA SER A 122 2.17 0.64 9.14
C SER A 122 2.01 0.35 7.65
N PRO A 123 0.78 0.27 7.12
CA PRO A 123 0.58 0.14 5.68
C PRO A 123 0.76 1.46 4.94
N ALA A 124 0.82 2.59 5.63
CA ALA A 124 0.91 3.89 5.02
C ALA A 124 1.68 4.87 5.88
N ILE A 125 2.32 5.84 5.22
CA ILE A 125 2.97 6.98 5.85
C ILE A 125 2.57 8.22 5.05
N TYR A 126 2.01 9.20 5.72
CA TYR A 126 1.69 10.48 5.12
C TYR A 126 2.52 11.56 5.78
N PHE A 127 2.68 12.68 5.09
CA PHE A 127 3.40 13.80 5.65
C PHE A 127 2.49 15.02 5.70
N ASP A 128 2.34 15.59 6.89
CA ASP A 128 1.64 16.86 7.03
C ASP A 128 2.47 18.03 6.46
N SER A 129 1.87 19.18 6.31
CA SER A 129 2.56 20.37 5.77
C SER A 129 3.68 20.90 6.67
N TYR A 130 3.78 20.39 7.89
CA TYR A 130 4.83 20.74 8.85
C TYR A 130 6.02 19.77 8.81
N GLY A 131 5.91 18.69 8.03
CA GLY A 131 6.96 17.68 7.86
C GLY A 131 6.90 16.53 8.85
N HIS A 132 5.84 16.41 9.64
CA HIS A 132 5.66 15.23 10.49
C HIS A 132 5.16 14.05 9.68
N ALA A 133 5.66 12.87 10.00
CA ALA A 133 5.12 11.63 9.46
C ALA A 133 3.88 11.21 10.25
N VAL A 134 2.76 11.12 9.57
CA VAL A 134 1.51 10.55 10.07
C VAL A 134 1.48 9.08 9.71
N VAL A 135 1.47 8.23 10.72
CA VAL A 135 1.62 6.78 10.59
C VAL A 135 0.36 6.09 11.11
N PRO A 136 -0.63 5.78 10.24
CA PRO A 136 -1.81 5.04 10.65
C PRO A 136 -1.45 3.58 10.93
N LEU A 137 -1.95 3.07 12.05
CA LEU A 137 -1.75 1.72 12.54
C LEU A 137 -3.11 1.11 12.83
N LEU A 138 -3.23 -0.21 12.84
CA LEU A 138 -4.49 -0.87 13.17
C LEU A 138 -5.02 -0.49 14.57
N GLY A 139 -4.11 -0.30 15.51
CA GLY A 139 -4.44 0.04 16.90
C GLY A 139 -4.47 1.53 17.21
N GLY A 140 -4.20 2.39 16.24
CA GLY A 140 -4.15 3.84 16.45
C GLY A 140 -3.43 4.60 15.35
N ILE A 141 -3.04 5.83 15.63
CA ILE A 141 -2.30 6.70 14.70
C ILE A 141 -1.16 7.35 15.46
N ALA A 142 0.06 7.23 14.93
CA ALA A 142 1.23 7.87 15.48
C ALA A 142 1.64 9.09 14.64
N ILE A 143 2.09 10.14 15.29
CA ILE A 143 2.82 11.24 14.66
C ILE A 143 4.29 11.07 15.00
N ARG A 144 5.17 11.14 13.99
CA ARG A 144 6.59 10.84 14.14
C ARG A 144 7.47 11.88 13.49
N ASP A 145 8.61 12.10 14.12
CA ASP A 145 9.74 12.75 13.49
C ASP A 145 10.66 11.64 12.93
N LEU A 146 10.68 11.52 11.61
CA LEU A 146 11.55 10.58 10.89
C LEU A 146 12.92 11.19 10.56
N ASN A 147 13.12 12.49 10.82
CA ASN A 147 14.39 13.18 10.59
C ASN A 147 15.28 13.17 11.84
N ALA A 148 14.75 12.81 13.00
CA ALA A 148 15.54 12.64 14.21
C ALA A 148 16.58 11.51 14.06
N GLU A 149 17.66 11.57 14.83
CA GLU A 149 18.70 10.52 14.86
C GLU A 149 18.12 9.14 15.17
N GLU A 150 17.15 9.11 16.08
CA GLU A 150 16.28 7.95 16.31
C GLU A 150 14.85 8.38 16.01
N THR A 151 14.08 7.55 15.29
CA THR A 151 12.66 7.83 15.02
C THR A 151 11.94 8.11 16.34
N LYS A 152 11.38 9.30 16.44
CA LYS A 152 10.72 9.77 17.65
C LYS A 152 9.21 9.86 17.45
N THR A 153 8.46 9.20 18.32
CA THR A 153 7.01 9.41 18.40
C THR A 153 6.72 10.71 19.13
N LEU A 154 6.06 11.64 18.45
CA LEU A 154 5.69 12.95 18.96
C LEU A 154 4.31 12.95 19.60
N GLY A 155 3.39 12.13 19.08
CA GLY A 155 2.03 11.96 19.58
C GLY A 155 1.42 10.65 19.14
N TYR A 156 0.37 10.21 19.83
CA TYR A 156 -0.30 8.96 19.55
C TYR A 156 -1.79 9.01 19.88
N PHE A 157 -2.62 8.62 18.93
CA PHE A 157 -4.05 8.37 19.14
C PHE A 157 -4.31 6.87 19.23
N SER A 158 -5.06 6.45 20.23
CA SER A 158 -5.53 5.08 20.36
C SER A 158 -7.03 5.07 20.70
N PRO A 159 -7.87 4.38 19.91
CA PRO A 159 -9.28 4.20 20.23
C PRO A 159 -9.51 3.72 21.67
N LYS A 160 -8.68 2.78 22.12
CA LYS A 160 -8.78 2.21 23.47
C LYS A 160 -8.49 3.23 24.59
N GLN A 161 -7.49 4.09 24.36
CA GLN A 161 -7.10 5.08 25.37
C GLN A 161 -8.00 6.31 25.35
N HIS A 162 -8.42 6.73 24.15
CA HIS A 162 -9.19 7.94 23.95
C HIS A 162 -10.69 7.76 24.23
N ASP A 163 -11.29 6.69 23.68
CA ASP A 163 -12.74 6.45 23.76
C ASP A 163 -13.13 5.27 24.66
N GLY A 164 -12.16 4.52 25.19
CA GLY A 164 -12.41 3.21 25.78
C GLY A 164 -12.92 2.18 24.76
N GLY A 165 -12.84 2.51 23.46
CA GLY A 165 -13.34 1.71 22.36
C GLY A 165 -12.43 0.53 22.01
N SER A 166 -13.01 -0.45 21.32
CA SER A 166 -12.29 -1.64 20.83
C SER A 166 -12.30 -1.74 19.31
N TYR A 167 -12.58 -0.64 18.60
CA TYR A 167 -12.53 -0.61 17.14
C TYR A 167 -11.09 -0.45 16.62
N LEU A 168 -10.90 -0.81 15.36
CA LEU A 168 -9.62 -0.66 14.67
C LEU A 168 -9.71 0.46 13.65
N ILE A 169 -8.59 1.10 13.37
CA ILE A 169 -8.41 2.04 12.26
C ILE A 169 -8.16 1.22 10.99
N GLN A 170 -8.82 1.57 9.89
CA GLN A 170 -8.52 1.03 8.56
C GLN A 170 -7.34 1.80 7.98
N SER A 171 -6.16 1.41 8.41
CA SER A 171 -4.93 2.17 8.24
C SER A 171 -4.54 2.39 6.78
N SER A 172 -4.80 1.43 5.89
CA SER A 172 -4.46 1.54 4.46
C SER A 172 -5.23 2.66 3.74
N TYR A 173 -6.45 2.95 4.17
CA TYR A 173 -7.33 3.92 3.52
C TYR A 173 -7.65 5.13 4.39
N THR A 174 -6.78 5.39 5.34
CA THR A 174 -6.66 6.69 6.03
C THR A 174 -6.01 7.67 5.07
N PHE A 175 -6.33 8.96 5.18
CA PHE A 175 -5.68 10.00 4.38
C PHE A 175 -5.57 11.33 5.14
N LEU A 176 -4.80 12.27 4.59
CA LEU A 176 -4.73 13.65 5.08
C LEU A 176 -5.60 14.57 4.24
N ASP A 177 -6.41 15.39 4.90
CA ASP A 177 -7.10 16.48 4.22
C ASP A 177 -6.21 17.72 4.03
N ALA A 178 -6.72 18.71 3.32
CA ALA A 178 -5.99 19.93 2.99
C ALA A 178 -5.59 20.78 4.22
N GLU A 179 -6.15 20.50 5.39
CA GLU A 179 -5.87 21.17 6.67
C GLU A 179 -5.06 20.29 7.63
N ASN A 180 -4.37 19.26 7.11
CA ASN A 180 -3.60 18.28 7.88
C ASN A 180 -4.43 17.46 8.89
N ARG A 181 -5.75 17.41 8.77
CA ARG A 181 -6.57 16.53 9.59
C ARG A 181 -6.50 15.11 9.06
N ILE A 182 -6.46 14.16 9.96
CA ILE A 182 -6.36 12.75 9.63
C ILE A 182 -7.77 12.20 9.50
N VAL A 183 -8.14 11.78 8.30
CA VAL A 183 -9.47 11.21 8.00
C VAL A 183 -9.34 9.70 7.92
N CYS A 184 -10.02 8.98 8.78
CA CYS A 184 -9.88 7.53 8.85
C CYS A 184 -11.21 6.79 8.99
N PRO A 185 -11.41 5.73 8.20
CA PRO A 185 -12.48 4.77 8.38
C PRO A 185 -12.15 3.81 9.53
N THR A 186 -13.18 3.30 10.20
CA THR A 186 -13.01 2.40 11.35
C THR A 186 -13.81 1.11 11.21
N SER A 187 -13.37 0.07 11.90
CA SER A 187 -14.00 -1.25 11.84
C SER A 187 -15.39 -1.33 12.47
N ASN A 188 -15.82 -0.29 13.19
CA ASN A 188 -17.18 -0.16 13.72
C ASN A 188 -18.08 0.75 12.87
N ASN A 189 -17.67 1.03 11.63
CA ASN A 189 -18.43 1.81 10.64
C ASN A 189 -18.57 3.30 10.98
N HIS A 190 -17.55 3.87 11.63
CA HIS A 190 -17.44 5.31 11.83
C HIS A 190 -16.40 5.92 10.88
N VAL A 191 -16.66 7.13 10.43
CA VAL A 191 -15.66 8.00 9.84
C VAL A 191 -15.19 8.96 10.91
N LEU A 192 -13.89 8.93 11.22
CA LEU A 192 -13.28 9.86 12.17
C LEU A 192 -12.45 10.90 11.41
N MET A 193 -12.43 12.11 11.94
CA MET A 193 -11.47 13.15 11.55
C MET A 193 -10.76 13.63 12.80
N LEU A 194 -9.46 13.57 12.80
CA LEU A 194 -8.60 13.89 13.95
C LEU A 194 -7.72 15.09 13.62
N ARG A 195 -7.61 16.04 14.54
CA ARG A 195 -6.59 17.08 14.54
C ARG A 195 -5.45 16.65 15.45
N ALA A 196 -4.27 16.51 14.90
CA ALA A 196 -3.07 16.09 15.62
C ALA A 196 -2.10 17.22 15.91
N THR A 197 -2.23 18.37 15.20
CA THR A 197 -1.36 19.54 15.33
C THR A 197 -2.17 20.83 15.55
N ASP A 198 -1.56 21.82 16.20
CA ASP A 198 -2.09 23.18 16.25
C ASP A 198 -1.77 23.97 14.96
N GLU A 199 -2.18 25.23 14.91
CA GLU A 199 -1.96 26.12 13.75
C GLU A 199 -0.47 26.45 13.53
N GLU A 200 0.35 26.36 14.57
CA GLU A 200 1.80 26.56 14.51
C GLU A 200 2.55 25.27 14.13
N GLY A 201 1.86 24.14 14.01
CA GLY A 201 2.43 22.84 13.69
C GLY A 201 2.96 22.05 14.88
N ASN A 202 2.68 22.48 16.12
CA ASN A 202 3.06 21.69 17.27
C ASN A 202 2.12 20.49 17.42
N VAL A 203 2.68 19.31 17.67
CA VAL A 203 1.87 18.11 17.92
C VAL A 203 1.14 18.25 19.24
N LEU A 204 -0.17 18.06 19.20
CA LEU A 204 -1.04 18.16 20.37
C LEU A 204 -0.74 17.04 21.37
N PRO A 205 -0.75 17.34 22.68
CA PRO A 205 -0.58 16.31 23.72
C PRO A 205 -1.64 15.21 23.66
N GLU A 206 -2.83 15.55 23.20
CA GLU A 206 -3.96 14.67 22.96
C GLU A 206 -4.63 15.09 21.66
N PHE A 207 -4.87 14.13 20.75
CA PHE A 207 -5.50 14.45 19.47
C PHE A 207 -6.95 14.80 19.67
N GLU A 208 -7.41 15.81 18.96
CA GLU A 208 -8.81 16.23 18.98
C GLU A 208 -9.62 15.45 17.94
N LYS A 209 -10.68 14.80 18.37
CA LYS A 209 -11.65 14.21 17.47
C LYS A 209 -12.64 15.29 17.03
N VAL A 210 -12.41 15.88 15.85
CA VAL A 210 -13.20 16.99 15.32
C VAL A 210 -14.41 16.54 14.52
N LEU A 211 -14.44 15.26 14.10
CA LEU A 211 -15.59 14.63 13.46
C LEU A 211 -15.65 13.15 13.83
N ASP A 212 -16.87 12.66 14.09
CA ASP A 212 -17.15 11.26 14.37
C ASP A 212 -18.56 10.94 13.86
N ILE A 213 -18.65 10.27 12.70
CA ILE A 213 -19.92 9.98 12.03
C ILE A 213 -20.09 8.47 11.89
N ASP A 214 -21.15 7.94 12.54
CA ASP A 214 -21.62 6.57 12.35
C ASP A 214 -22.44 6.47 11.05
N ILE A 215 -21.96 5.68 10.07
CA ILE A 215 -22.67 5.45 8.81
C ILE A 215 -23.60 4.23 8.89
N LYS A 216 -23.53 3.43 9.96
CA LYS A 216 -24.19 2.13 10.05
C LYS A 216 -25.72 2.26 9.92
N ALA A 217 -26.33 3.22 10.63
CA ALA A 217 -27.77 3.40 10.60
C ALA A 217 -28.31 3.74 9.20
N ALA A 218 -27.61 4.60 8.46
CA ALA A 218 -27.97 4.95 7.09
C ALA A 218 -27.77 3.75 6.13
N ALA A 219 -26.69 3.00 6.30
CA ALA A 219 -26.41 1.80 5.52
C ALA A 219 -27.46 0.71 5.75
N GLU A 220 -27.83 0.43 6.99
CA GLU A 220 -28.87 -0.54 7.33
C GLU A 220 -30.26 -0.14 6.81
N ALA A 221 -30.57 1.15 6.84
CA ALA A 221 -31.82 1.66 6.26
C ALA A 221 -31.86 1.44 4.73
N ALA A 222 -30.75 1.67 4.03
CA ALA A 222 -30.64 1.44 2.58
C ALA A 222 -30.68 -0.05 2.22
N LEU A 223 -30.06 -0.91 3.04
CA LEU A 223 -30.03 -2.36 2.82
C LEU A 223 -31.35 -3.05 3.23
N GLY A 224 -32.13 -2.45 4.12
CA GLY A 224 -33.29 -3.09 4.76
C GLY A 224 -32.90 -4.28 5.67
N LYS A 225 -31.66 -4.37 6.09
CA LYS A 225 -31.08 -5.43 6.94
C LYS A 225 -29.82 -4.95 7.65
N GLU A 226 -29.33 -5.74 8.58
CA GLU A 226 -28.08 -5.47 9.28
C GLU A 226 -26.90 -5.37 8.30
N LEU A 227 -26.05 -4.36 8.48
CA LEU A 227 -24.77 -4.20 7.76
C LEU A 227 -23.76 -5.20 8.35
N THR A 228 -23.28 -6.11 7.51
CA THR A 228 -22.33 -7.15 7.91
C THR A 228 -20.89 -6.88 7.45
N GLN A 229 -20.70 -5.85 6.64
CA GLN A 229 -19.39 -5.41 6.18
C GLN A 229 -18.93 -4.19 6.97
N ASN A 230 -17.62 -4.02 7.01
CA ASN A 230 -17.01 -2.87 7.65
C ASN A 230 -16.77 -1.74 6.65
N LEU A 231 -16.71 -0.53 7.15
CA LEU A 231 -16.22 0.60 6.42
C LEU A 231 -14.76 0.34 6.02
N LEU A 232 -14.46 0.47 4.73
CA LEU A 232 -13.16 0.12 4.17
C LEU A 232 -12.36 1.35 3.82
N SER A 233 -12.88 2.20 2.95
CA SER A 233 -12.16 3.34 2.41
C SER A 233 -13.01 4.60 2.38
N VAL A 234 -12.34 5.74 2.42
CA VAL A 234 -12.93 7.09 2.35
C VAL A 234 -12.06 7.99 1.48
N VAL A 235 -12.70 8.97 0.81
CA VAL A 235 -12.00 10.02 0.05
C VAL A 235 -12.90 11.24 -0.08
N PHE A 236 -12.33 12.45 -0.11
CA PHE A 236 -13.06 13.64 -0.53
C PHE A 236 -13.19 13.72 -2.04
N ASP A 237 -14.39 14.08 -2.54
CA ASP A 237 -14.53 14.53 -3.91
C ASP A 237 -14.17 16.03 -4.05
N TYR A 238 -14.26 16.54 -5.27
CA TYR A 238 -13.90 17.93 -5.60
C TYR A 238 -14.95 18.98 -5.15
N ASP A 239 -16.10 18.52 -4.65
CA ASP A 239 -17.15 19.35 -4.04
C ASP A 239 -17.11 19.27 -2.50
N GLY A 240 -16.14 18.54 -1.94
CA GLY A 240 -15.95 18.37 -0.49
C GLY A 240 -16.87 17.34 0.15
N ASN A 241 -17.61 16.55 -0.62
CA ASN A 241 -18.32 15.42 -0.05
C ASN A 241 -17.36 14.30 0.31
N LEU A 242 -17.53 13.67 1.45
CA LEU A 242 -16.69 12.57 1.89
C LEU A 242 -17.32 11.23 1.50
N TRP A 243 -16.84 10.66 0.43
CA TRP A 243 -17.25 9.35 -0.07
C TRP A 243 -16.74 8.23 0.81
N PHE A 244 -17.51 7.16 0.89
CA PHE A 244 -17.16 5.96 1.63
C PHE A 244 -17.61 4.68 0.91
N ALA A 245 -16.90 3.60 1.18
CA ALA A 245 -17.25 2.27 0.71
C ALA A 245 -17.10 1.26 1.84
N THR A 246 -18.03 0.30 1.90
CA THR A 246 -17.92 -0.87 2.78
C THR A 246 -17.53 -2.10 2.01
N GLY A 247 -16.73 -2.96 2.64
CA GLY A 247 -16.21 -4.14 1.98
C GLY A 247 -15.02 -4.73 2.70
N GLY A 248 -14.00 -5.04 1.94
CA GLY A 248 -12.72 -5.58 2.40
C GLY A 248 -12.28 -6.76 1.57
N PHE A 249 -11.07 -7.19 1.82
CA PHE A 249 -10.52 -8.39 1.20
C PHE A 249 -11.41 -9.61 1.51
N ARG A 250 -11.60 -10.51 0.52
CA ARG A 250 -12.36 -11.74 0.67
C ARG A 250 -13.87 -11.57 0.81
N ILE A 251 -14.46 -10.77 -0.06
CA ILE A 251 -15.89 -10.81 -0.28
C ILE A 251 -16.20 -12.04 -1.11
N TYR A 252 -16.79 -13.04 -0.48
CA TYR A 252 -17.16 -14.27 -1.16
C TYR A 252 -18.58 -14.13 -1.71
N PRO A 253 -18.77 -14.18 -3.04
CA PRO A 253 -20.09 -14.02 -3.65
C PRO A 253 -21.14 -14.99 -3.11
N GLU A 254 -20.73 -16.23 -2.81
CA GLU A 254 -21.58 -17.28 -2.27
C GLU A 254 -22.09 -16.99 -0.83
N ARG A 255 -21.39 -16.14 -0.07
CA ARG A 255 -21.80 -15.76 1.30
C ARG A 255 -22.89 -14.70 1.32
N GLN A 256 -23.30 -14.20 0.15
CA GLN A 256 -24.32 -13.15 0.01
C GLN A 256 -24.04 -11.93 0.89
N GLN A 257 -22.78 -11.64 1.15
CA GLN A 257 -22.36 -10.40 1.76
C GLN A 257 -22.80 -9.24 0.84
N GLN A 258 -23.12 -8.11 1.40
CA GLN A 258 -23.61 -6.97 0.63
C GLN A 258 -23.05 -5.69 1.21
N GLY A 259 -22.31 -4.97 0.39
CA GLY A 259 -21.74 -3.70 0.75
C GLY A 259 -22.65 -2.53 0.41
N VAL A 260 -22.18 -1.37 0.80
CA VAL A 260 -22.76 -0.08 0.45
C VAL A 260 -21.67 0.87 -0.03
N LEU A 261 -22.05 1.76 -0.93
CA LEU A 261 -21.29 2.93 -1.33
C LEU A 261 -22.08 4.16 -0.90
N GLY A 262 -21.41 5.26 -0.59
CA GLY A 262 -22.16 6.44 -0.17
C GLY A 262 -21.27 7.65 0.04
N TYR A 263 -21.88 8.74 0.48
CA TYR A 263 -21.15 9.94 0.86
C TYR A 263 -21.80 10.66 2.05
N ILE A 264 -20.98 11.41 2.74
CA ILE A 264 -21.39 12.40 3.75
C ILE A 264 -21.33 13.76 3.08
N ALA A 265 -22.43 14.50 3.10
CA ALA A 265 -22.53 15.80 2.44
C ALA A 265 -21.54 16.81 3.04
N HIS A 266 -20.85 17.55 2.19
CA HIS A 266 -19.91 18.62 2.58
C HIS A 266 -20.51 19.60 3.57
N SER A 267 -21.75 20.06 3.33
CA SER A 267 -22.44 20.99 4.23
C SER A 267 -22.63 20.46 5.66
N ALA A 268 -22.76 19.16 5.82
CA ALA A 268 -22.87 18.53 7.14
C ALA A 268 -21.49 18.44 7.83
N ILE A 269 -20.46 18.15 7.07
CA ILE A 269 -19.07 18.14 7.57
C ILE A 269 -18.71 19.53 8.08
N GLU A 270 -18.92 20.56 7.27
CA GLU A 270 -18.66 21.96 7.64
C GLU A 270 -19.48 22.39 8.88
N ALA A 271 -20.76 22.05 8.95
CA ALA A 271 -21.58 22.36 10.11
C ALA A 271 -21.03 21.72 11.40
N ILE A 272 -20.63 20.44 11.32
CA ILE A 272 -20.04 19.74 12.48
C ILE A 272 -18.71 20.37 12.89
N LEU A 273 -17.85 20.68 11.93
CA LEU A 273 -16.56 21.32 12.19
C LEU A 273 -16.73 22.73 12.82
N ASN A 274 -17.83 23.42 12.50
CA ASN A 274 -18.21 24.69 13.12
C ASN A 274 -18.93 24.53 14.46
N GLY A 275 -19.08 23.30 14.98
CA GLY A 275 -19.76 23.03 16.25
C GLY A 275 -21.29 23.07 16.19
N GLU A 276 -21.87 23.00 14.98
CA GLU A 276 -23.31 23.00 14.78
C GLU A 276 -23.88 21.59 14.87
N GLN A 277 -25.10 21.47 15.33
CA GLN A 277 -25.82 20.20 15.32
C GLN A 277 -26.38 19.90 13.94
N THR A 278 -26.11 18.67 13.45
CA THR A 278 -26.48 18.22 12.11
C THR A 278 -27.34 16.97 12.18
N ASP A 279 -28.41 16.94 11.39
CA ASP A 279 -29.26 15.77 11.21
C ASP A 279 -28.60 14.79 10.20
N LEU A 280 -27.83 13.84 10.70
CA LEU A 280 -27.12 12.87 9.88
C LEU A 280 -28.04 12.01 8.99
N SER A 281 -29.33 11.86 9.34
CA SER A 281 -30.28 11.13 8.49
C SER A 281 -30.56 11.82 7.15
N LYS A 282 -30.19 13.10 7.03
CA LYS A 282 -30.31 13.91 5.80
C LYS A 282 -28.98 14.25 5.16
N ALA A 283 -27.89 13.80 5.77
CA ALA A 283 -26.54 14.16 5.39
C ALA A 283 -25.71 12.96 4.91
N VAL A 284 -26.10 11.75 5.29
CA VAL A 284 -25.45 10.50 4.89
C VAL A 284 -26.30 9.83 3.83
N PHE A 285 -25.81 9.77 2.63
CA PHE A 285 -26.48 9.18 1.47
C PHE A 285 -25.83 7.86 1.10
N VAL A 286 -26.67 6.85 0.81
CA VAL A 286 -26.19 5.47 0.63
C VAL A 286 -26.78 4.83 -0.62
N TYR A 287 -25.95 4.11 -1.35
CA TYR A 287 -26.27 3.24 -2.46
C TYR A 287 -26.00 1.79 -2.06
N ALA A 288 -27.03 0.95 -2.03
CA ALA A 288 -26.91 -0.47 -1.70
C ALA A 288 -26.39 -1.25 -2.90
N LEU A 289 -25.29 -1.95 -2.74
CA LEU A 289 -24.78 -2.87 -3.75
C LEU A 289 -25.66 -4.11 -3.88
N THR A 290 -25.39 -4.96 -4.87
CA THR A 290 -26.09 -6.22 -5.03
C THR A 290 -25.63 -7.27 -4.00
N PRO A 291 -26.44 -8.27 -3.63
CA PRO A 291 -25.98 -9.38 -2.77
C PRO A 291 -24.77 -10.09 -3.36
N GLY A 292 -23.74 -10.31 -2.56
CA GLY A 292 -22.45 -10.86 -2.97
C GLY A 292 -21.48 -9.82 -3.55
N GLU A 293 -21.77 -8.54 -3.39
CA GLU A 293 -20.93 -7.45 -3.90
C GLU A 293 -20.48 -6.52 -2.77
N GLY A 294 -19.25 -6.03 -2.89
CA GLY A 294 -18.64 -5.08 -1.99
C GLY A 294 -17.37 -4.48 -2.57
N ALA A 295 -16.95 -3.34 -2.04
CA ALA A 295 -15.68 -2.72 -2.43
C ALA A 295 -14.50 -3.55 -1.88
N GLU A 296 -13.39 -3.54 -2.60
CA GLU A 296 -12.20 -4.31 -2.25
C GLU A 296 -11.01 -3.43 -1.88
N ASN A 297 -10.97 -2.21 -2.44
CA ASN A 297 -9.83 -1.32 -2.32
C ASN A 297 -10.24 0.16 -2.16
N GLY A 298 -9.29 1.06 -2.44
CA GLY A 298 -9.46 2.49 -2.34
C GLY A 298 -10.44 3.07 -3.36
N ILE A 299 -10.90 4.28 -3.06
CA ILE A 299 -11.73 5.10 -3.92
C ILE A 299 -10.83 6.10 -4.63
N ALA A 300 -11.04 6.32 -5.93
CA ALA A 300 -10.44 7.43 -6.65
C ALA A 300 -11.50 8.52 -6.88
N ALA A 301 -11.10 9.78 -6.87
CA ALA A 301 -12.00 10.90 -7.07
C ALA A 301 -11.45 11.89 -8.10
N SER A 302 -12.35 12.41 -8.92
CA SER A 302 -12.12 13.49 -9.88
C SER A 302 -13.27 14.49 -9.85
N LYS A 303 -13.23 15.52 -10.66
CA LYS A 303 -14.39 16.44 -10.87
C LYS A 303 -15.61 15.75 -11.47
N ASP A 304 -15.42 14.60 -12.11
CA ASP A 304 -16.52 13.82 -12.65
C ASP A 304 -17.26 13.00 -11.57
N GLY A 305 -16.66 12.80 -10.41
CA GLY A 305 -17.23 12.08 -9.29
C GLY A 305 -16.23 11.10 -8.64
N ALA A 306 -16.76 10.18 -7.82
CA ALA A 306 -16.00 9.12 -7.19
C ALA A 306 -16.06 7.84 -8.02
N VAL A 307 -14.91 7.23 -8.28
CA VAL A 307 -14.79 5.94 -8.97
C VAL A 307 -14.45 4.86 -7.97
N ILE A 308 -15.25 3.80 -7.97
CA ILE A 308 -15.15 2.71 -7.00
C ILE A 308 -15.18 1.38 -7.75
N LEU A 309 -14.20 0.53 -7.46
CA LEU A 309 -14.15 -0.83 -7.94
C LEU A 309 -14.71 -1.77 -6.88
N THR A 310 -15.68 -2.60 -7.27
CA THR A 310 -16.17 -3.71 -6.46
C THR A 310 -15.66 -5.02 -7.03
N ASN A 311 -15.93 -6.14 -6.37
CA ASN A 311 -15.60 -7.46 -6.92
C ASN A 311 -16.37 -7.83 -8.21
N ARG A 312 -17.23 -6.96 -8.74
CA ARG A 312 -18.05 -7.23 -9.94
C ARG A 312 -18.15 -6.10 -10.93
N ASN A 313 -18.10 -4.87 -10.45
CA ASN A 313 -18.39 -3.70 -11.25
C ASN A 313 -17.43 -2.56 -10.93
N CYS A 314 -17.22 -1.71 -11.93
CA CYS A 314 -16.64 -0.38 -11.75
C CYS A 314 -17.77 0.64 -11.81
N TYR A 315 -17.81 1.58 -10.87
CA TYR A 315 -18.83 2.62 -10.75
C TYR A 315 -18.20 4.00 -10.87
N LEU A 316 -18.87 4.90 -11.60
CA LEU A 316 -18.73 6.34 -11.40
C LEU A 316 -19.96 6.83 -10.66
N LEU A 317 -19.77 7.44 -9.51
CA LEU A 317 -20.84 7.95 -8.65
C LEU A 317 -20.74 9.46 -8.49
N ARG A 318 -21.88 10.13 -8.40
CA ARG A 318 -22.01 11.56 -8.09
C ARG A 318 -22.93 11.81 -6.91
N ALA A 319 -22.61 12.86 -6.17
CA ALA A 319 -23.49 13.40 -5.14
C ALA A 319 -24.54 14.31 -5.78
N ASN A 320 -25.82 13.90 -5.73
CA ASN A 320 -26.92 14.64 -6.34
C ASN A 320 -28.20 14.50 -5.49
N ASN A 321 -28.22 15.07 -4.27
CA ASN A 321 -29.29 14.87 -3.28
C ASN A 321 -29.60 13.38 -3.02
N GLY A 322 -28.63 12.54 -3.21
CA GLY A 322 -28.62 11.09 -3.19
C GLY A 322 -27.39 10.60 -3.94
N VAL A 323 -27.14 9.32 -3.90
CA VAL A 323 -26.04 8.71 -4.70
C VAL A 323 -26.58 8.43 -6.10
N GLU A 324 -26.04 9.11 -7.11
CA GLU A 324 -26.31 8.87 -8.52
C GLU A 324 -25.22 8.00 -9.11
N ALA A 325 -25.58 6.82 -9.59
CA ALA A 325 -24.67 6.02 -10.43
C ALA A 325 -24.72 6.57 -11.85
N VAL A 326 -23.71 7.33 -12.25
CA VAL A 326 -23.58 7.89 -13.61
C VAL A 326 -23.45 6.76 -14.62
N TRP A 327 -22.60 5.80 -14.29
CA TRP A 327 -22.50 4.52 -14.99
C TRP A 327 -22.03 3.41 -14.02
N CYS A 328 -22.31 2.17 -14.42
CA CYS A 328 -21.91 0.95 -13.74
C CYS A 328 -21.48 -0.06 -14.80
N THR A 329 -20.22 -0.38 -14.87
CA THR A 329 -19.64 -1.26 -15.86
C THR A 329 -19.23 -2.58 -15.22
N PRO A 330 -19.87 -3.69 -15.60
CA PRO A 330 -19.47 -5.02 -15.14
C PRO A 330 -18.15 -5.43 -15.80
N TYR A 331 -17.36 -6.19 -15.06
CA TYR A 331 -16.15 -6.82 -15.58
C TYR A 331 -16.05 -8.27 -15.09
N GLU A 332 -15.29 -9.07 -15.83
CA GLU A 332 -15.02 -10.44 -15.45
C GLU A 332 -13.84 -10.52 -14.50
N SER A 333 -13.97 -11.30 -13.44
CA SER A 333 -12.88 -11.60 -12.52
C SER A 333 -13.04 -13.03 -12.02
N VAL A 334 -11.95 -13.76 -11.94
CA VAL A 334 -11.92 -15.07 -11.25
C VAL A 334 -11.50 -14.92 -9.80
N GLY A 335 -11.16 -13.70 -9.42
CA GLY A 335 -10.67 -13.36 -8.10
C GLY A 335 -9.34 -13.99 -7.78
N ALA A 336 -8.95 -13.92 -6.52
CA ALA A 336 -7.83 -14.69 -6.01
C ALA A 336 -8.02 -16.15 -6.42
N LYS A 337 -7.20 -16.64 -7.34
CA LYS A 337 -7.29 -18.00 -7.85
C LYS A 337 -7.25 -18.98 -6.70
N VAL A 338 -8.41 -19.55 -6.38
CA VAL A 338 -8.52 -20.59 -5.38
C VAL A 338 -8.00 -21.87 -6.03
N SER A 339 -6.84 -22.31 -5.65
CA SER A 339 -6.37 -23.63 -6.04
C SER A 339 -6.83 -24.64 -5.00
N GLY A 340 -7.68 -25.57 -5.41
CA GLY A 340 -8.11 -26.68 -4.59
C GLY A 340 -9.55 -26.58 -4.07
N GLU A 341 -10.09 -27.71 -3.66
CA GLU A 341 -11.43 -27.81 -3.09
C GLU A 341 -11.54 -27.07 -1.76
N GLY A 342 -12.47 -26.14 -1.68
CA GLY A 342 -12.78 -25.37 -0.49
C GLY A 342 -12.20 -23.96 -0.45
N ASP A 343 -12.52 -23.20 0.57
CA ASP A 343 -12.17 -21.80 0.81
C ASP A 343 -10.64 -21.51 0.98
N LYS A 344 -9.78 -22.31 0.42
CA LYS A 344 -8.33 -22.18 0.58
C LYS A 344 -7.76 -21.40 -0.59
N THR A 345 -7.46 -20.13 -0.34
CA THR A 345 -6.61 -19.35 -1.23
C THR A 345 -5.19 -19.89 -1.11
N THR A 346 -4.70 -20.53 -2.15
CA THR A 346 -3.31 -20.99 -2.18
C THR A 346 -2.53 -20.08 -3.10
N GLY A 347 -1.82 -19.13 -2.52
CA GLY A 347 -0.81 -18.35 -3.20
C GLY A 347 -1.29 -17.32 -4.23
N GLY A 348 -2.60 -17.17 -4.42
CA GLY A 348 -3.15 -16.14 -5.31
C GLY A 348 -3.22 -14.76 -4.68
N GLY A 349 -4.00 -13.89 -5.24
CA GLY A 349 -4.29 -12.57 -4.71
C GLY A 349 -5.12 -12.59 -3.42
N LEU A 350 -5.35 -11.42 -2.87
CA LEU A 350 -6.14 -11.22 -1.64
C LEU A 350 -7.63 -11.07 -1.93
N ALA A 351 -7.97 -10.54 -3.10
CA ALA A 351 -9.31 -10.10 -3.46
C ALA A 351 -9.99 -11.01 -4.49
N TRP A 352 -11.32 -10.91 -4.56
CA TRP A 352 -12.14 -11.63 -5.55
C TRP A 352 -12.43 -10.82 -6.81
N GLY A 353 -12.08 -9.56 -6.83
CA GLY A 353 -12.29 -8.64 -7.94
C GLY A 353 -11.00 -8.31 -8.67
N GLY A 354 -10.93 -7.09 -9.14
CA GLY A 354 -9.76 -6.53 -9.82
C GLY A 354 -8.50 -6.46 -8.97
N GLY A 355 -8.63 -6.60 -7.64
CA GLY A 355 -7.52 -6.64 -6.69
C GLY A 355 -6.85 -5.30 -6.45
N CYS A 356 -7.12 -4.27 -7.24
CA CYS A 356 -6.48 -2.96 -7.19
C CYS A 356 -7.48 -1.83 -6.91
N SER A 357 -6.99 -0.68 -6.45
CA SER A 357 -7.76 0.56 -6.52
C SER A 357 -7.85 1.02 -7.99
N PRO A 358 -8.96 1.62 -8.43
CA PRO A 358 -9.02 2.23 -9.76
C PRO A 358 -8.10 3.44 -9.81
N THR A 359 -7.47 3.67 -10.96
CA THR A 359 -6.65 4.85 -11.20
C THR A 359 -7.26 5.69 -12.31
N LEU A 360 -7.25 7.01 -12.14
CA LEU A 360 -7.89 7.94 -13.05
C LEU A 360 -6.88 8.71 -13.91
N THR A 361 -7.35 9.09 -15.09
CA THR A 361 -6.81 10.18 -15.87
C THR A 361 -7.96 11.14 -16.22
N PRO A 362 -7.71 12.29 -16.83
CA PRO A 362 -8.81 13.18 -17.26
C PRO A 362 -9.84 12.53 -18.18
N ASN A 363 -9.47 11.45 -18.88
CA ASN A 363 -10.34 10.82 -19.88
C ASN A 363 -10.62 9.33 -19.64
N LEU A 364 -9.81 8.64 -18.84
CA LEU A 364 -9.88 7.19 -18.67
C LEU A 364 -9.91 6.78 -17.21
N VAL A 365 -10.53 5.64 -16.95
CA VAL A 365 -10.40 4.87 -15.73
C VAL A 365 -9.61 3.61 -16.04
N MET A 366 -8.51 3.39 -15.32
CA MET A 366 -7.58 2.28 -15.52
C MET A 366 -7.66 1.32 -14.34
N PHE A 367 -7.76 0.03 -14.59
CA PHE A 367 -7.66 -1.03 -13.57
C PHE A 367 -7.41 -2.39 -14.21
N THR A 368 -7.06 -3.39 -13.41
CA THR A 368 -6.92 -4.79 -13.84
C THR A 368 -8.13 -5.61 -13.40
N ASP A 369 -8.49 -6.64 -14.18
CA ASP A 369 -9.70 -7.44 -13.92
C ASP A 369 -9.46 -8.71 -13.10
N ASN A 370 -8.21 -9.14 -12.93
CA ASN A 370 -7.87 -10.44 -12.33
C ASN A 370 -8.65 -11.63 -12.95
N ALA A 371 -8.99 -11.51 -14.23
CA ALA A 371 -9.57 -12.61 -15.01
C ALA A 371 -8.50 -13.66 -15.38
N ASP A 372 -8.84 -14.59 -16.28
CA ASP A 372 -7.89 -15.56 -16.81
C ASP A 372 -7.94 -15.58 -18.34
N PRO A 373 -6.96 -14.95 -19.03
CA PRO A 373 -5.81 -14.20 -18.50
C PRO A 373 -6.20 -12.91 -17.78
N VAL A 374 -5.28 -12.39 -16.94
CA VAL A 374 -5.44 -11.07 -16.32
C VAL A 374 -5.30 -9.99 -17.38
N ASN A 375 -6.18 -9.02 -17.38
CA ASN A 375 -6.14 -7.92 -18.33
C ASN A 375 -6.08 -6.56 -17.65
N LEU A 376 -5.44 -5.62 -18.31
CA LEU A 376 -5.59 -4.19 -18.09
C LEU A 376 -6.78 -3.68 -18.90
N LEU A 377 -7.66 -2.92 -18.25
CA LEU A 377 -8.82 -2.28 -18.86
C LEU A 377 -8.67 -0.77 -18.82
N ALA A 378 -9.11 -0.11 -19.88
CA ALA A 378 -9.36 1.32 -19.95
C ALA A 378 -10.84 1.55 -20.22
N LEU A 379 -11.50 2.28 -19.31
CA LEU A 379 -12.87 2.73 -19.50
C LEU A 379 -12.88 4.22 -19.81
N ASP A 380 -13.77 4.64 -20.71
CA ASP A 380 -14.03 6.06 -20.92
C ASP A 380 -14.65 6.68 -19.66
N MET A 381 -14.04 7.74 -19.14
CA MET A 381 -14.44 8.37 -17.87
C MET A 381 -15.91 8.82 -17.88
N LYS A 382 -16.45 9.26 -19.02
CA LYS A 382 -17.79 9.82 -19.09
C LYS A 382 -18.88 8.79 -19.30
N THR A 383 -18.57 7.73 -20.07
CA THR A 383 -19.58 6.74 -20.48
C THR A 383 -19.45 5.42 -19.74
N GLY A 384 -18.29 5.12 -19.15
CA GLY A 384 -17.97 3.83 -18.57
C GLY A 384 -17.75 2.70 -19.58
N GLU A 385 -17.78 3.00 -20.89
CA GLU A 385 -17.52 1.99 -21.92
C GLU A 385 -16.06 1.53 -21.85
N VAL A 386 -15.82 0.22 -21.95
CA VAL A 386 -14.48 -0.34 -22.11
C VAL A 386 -13.97 0.05 -23.50
N VAL A 387 -13.04 1.00 -23.55
CA VAL A 387 -12.50 1.53 -24.81
C VAL A 387 -11.22 0.82 -25.25
N ALA A 388 -10.54 0.16 -24.33
CA ALA A 388 -9.41 -0.71 -24.65
C ALA A 388 -9.24 -1.77 -23.55
N LYS A 389 -8.71 -2.93 -23.93
CA LYS A 389 -8.42 -4.06 -23.05
C LYS A 389 -7.28 -4.88 -23.64
N THR A 390 -6.30 -5.29 -22.81
CA THR A 390 -5.21 -6.17 -23.24
C THR A 390 -4.81 -7.11 -22.09
N PRO A 391 -4.43 -8.37 -22.38
CA PRO A 391 -3.75 -9.20 -21.40
C PRO A 391 -2.46 -8.53 -20.92
N VAL A 392 -2.10 -8.77 -19.66
CA VAL A 392 -0.85 -8.31 -19.05
C VAL A 392 -0.12 -9.47 -18.41
N LEU A 393 1.21 -9.43 -18.43
CA LEU A 393 2.07 -10.45 -17.83
C LEU A 393 1.73 -11.86 -18.34
N ASP A 394 1.38 -11.99 -19.61
CA ASP A 394 0.94 -13.25 -20.24
C ASP A 394 2.09 -14.14 -20.70
N ASP A 395 3.33 -13.65 -20.67
CA ASP A 395 4.55 -14.32 -21.07
C ASP A 395 5.47 -14.74 -19.90
N LEU A 396 4.91 -14.89 -18.69
CA LEU A 396 5.69 -15.32 -17.53
C LEU A 396 6.35 -16.69 -17.74
N PRO A 397 7.50 -16.93 -17.08
CA PRO A 397 8.12 -18.26 -17.07
C PRO A 397 7.17 -19.35 -16.57
N ASP A 398 7.36 -20.58 -17.09
CA ASP A 398 6.54 -21.74 -16.71
C ASP A 398 6.46 -21.92 -15.18
N GLY A 399 5.26 -22.13 -14.69
CA GLY A 399 4.99 -22.40 -13.28
C GLY A 399 4.58 -21.17 -12.46
N TYR A 400 4.69 -19.96 -13.01
CA TYR A 400 4.17 -18.76 -12.37
C TYR A 400 2.74 -18.44 -12.80
N GLN A 401 2.01 -17.77 -11.93
CA GLN A 401 0.66 -17.26 -12.19
C GLN A 401 0.65 -15.75 -11.99
N VAL A 402 -0.41 -15.11 -12.44
CA VAL A 402 -0.63 -13.67 -12.30
C VAL A 402 -1.76 -13.42 -11.32
N ALA A 403 -1.55 -12.51 -10.40
CA ALA A 403 -2.59 -11.83 -9.62
C ALA A 403 -2.13 -10.39 -9.36
N ILE A 404 -2.98 -9.42 -9.60
CA ILE A 404 -2.69 -8.02 -9.36
C ILE A 404 -3.44 -7.59 -8.11
N GLU A 405 -2.70 -7.12 -7.12
CA GLU A 405 -3.24 -6.58 -5.86
C GLU A 405 -2.74 -5.16 -5.59
N ASN A 406 -1.68 -4.77 -6.28
CA ASN A 406 -1.17 -3.40 -6.24
C ASN A 406 -1.88 -2.56 -7.29
N SER A 407 -2.24 -1.33 -6.93
CA SER A 407 -2.67 -0.36 -7.93
C SER A 407 -1.55 -0.11 -8.92
N ALA A 408 -1.91 0.07 -10.17
CA ALA A 408 -0.95 0.36 -11.22
C ALA A 408 -0.46 1.81 -11.11
N ILE A 409 0.81 2.04 -11.40
CA ILE A 409 1.24 3.39 -11.74
C ILE A 409 0.54 3.79 -13.04
N VAL A 410 -0.07 4.98 -13.06
CA VAL A 410 -0.66 5.52 -14.29
C VAL A 410 -0.14 6.94 -14.53
N TYR A 411 0.38 7.16 -15.73
CA TYR A 411 0.92 8.42 -16.16
C TYR A 411 0.30 8.84 -17.50
N ASP A 412 -0.45 9.94 -17.50
CA ASP A 412 -0.98 10.57 -18.71
C ASP A 412 0.00 11.68 -19.14
N ASP A 413 0.54 11.59 -20.36
CA ASP A 413 1.49 12.56 -20.91
C ASP A 413 0.84 13.88 -21.37
N GLY A 414 -0.50 13.96 -21.33
CA GLY A 414 -1.28 15.09 -21.86
C GLY A 414 -1.27 15.20 -23.38
N ALA A 415 -0.57 14.33 -24.10
CA ALA A 415 -0.44 14.32 -25.54
C ALA A 415 -1.20 13.17 -26.22
N GLY A 416 -1.84 12.32 -25.42
CA GLY A 416 -2.69 11.22 -25.91
C GLY A 416 -2.17 9.82 -25.61
N THR A 417 -1.12 9.71 -24.80
CA THR A 417 -0.61 8.44 -24.30
C THR A 417 -0.80 8.34 -22.79
N VAL A 418 -1.41 7.27 -22.35
CA VAL A 418 -1.50 6.89 -20.94
C VAL A 418 -0.65 5.65 -20.74
N SER A 419 0.44 5.80 -19.99
CA SER A 419 1.32 4.69 -19.60
C SER A 419 0.85 4.08 -18.30
N THR A 420 0.70 2.77 -18.28
CA THR A 420 0.29 2.00 -17.09
C THR A 420 1.36 0.97 -16.78
N ILE A 421 1.88 0.96 -15.55
CA ILE A 421 2.84 -0.05 -15.09
C ILE A 421 2.11 -0.96 -14.08
N VAL A 422 2.04 -2.24 -14.40
CA VAL A 422 1.44 -3.27 -13.56
C VAL A 422 2.51 -4.17 -12.97
N CYS A 423 2.29 -4.65 -11.75
CA CYS A 423 3.19 -5.54 -11.03
C CYS A 423 2.48 -6.83 -10.63
N ASN A 424 3.13 -7.97 -10.84
CA ASN A 424 2.59 -9.25 -10.37
C ASN A 424 2.77 -9.38 -8.86
N TRP A 425 1.68 -9.61 -8.17
CA TRP A 425 1.67 -9.80 -6.72
C TRP A 425 1.40 -11.26 -6.30
N PHE A 426 1.26 -12.17 -7.28
CA PHE A 426 0.94 -13.58 -7.00
C PHE A 426 1.93 -14.20 -6.00
N GLY A 427 1.41 -14.72 -4.91
CA GLY A 427 2.21 -15.34 -3.85
C GLY A 427 2.69 -14.38 -2.77
N ALA A 428 2.71 -13.07 -2.99
CA ALA A 428 3.24 -12.11 -2.02
C ALA A 428 2.48 -12.12 -0.69
N GLY A 429 1.16 -12.15 -0.71
CA GLY A 429 0.32 -12.14 0.49
C GLY A 429 0.36 -13.44 1.28
N ASN A 430 0.72 -14.52 0.64
CA ASN A 430 0.89 -15.83 1.27
C ASN A 430 2.35 -16.22 1.42
N ALA A 431 3.23 -15.35 0.97
CA ALA A 431 4.65 -15.58 1.05
C ALA A 431 5.05 -15.85 2.50
N GLY A 432 5.49 -17.05 2.80
CA GLY A 432 5.77 -17.51 4.16
C GLY A 432 4.55 -17.88 5.00
N LEU A 433 3.33 -17.69 4.49
CA LEU A 433 2.11 -18.11 5.19
C LEU A 433 1.58 -19.44 4.72
N ALA A 434 2.00 -19.90 3.56
CA ALA A 434 1.56 -21.17 2.99
C ALA A 434 2.68 -22.19 3.00
N ASP A 435 2.72 -23.04 4.00
CA ASP A 435 3.21 -24.38 3.77
C ASP A 435 2.09 -25.13 3.00
N PRO A 436 2.28 -25.51 1.73
CA PRO A 436 1.26 -26.24 0.99
C PRO A 436 0.86 -27.57 1.64
N ASN A 437 1.61 -28.01 2.64
CA ASN A 437 1.35 -29.21 3.43
C ASN A 437 0.75 -28.92 4.81
N ASN A 438 0.49 -27.65 5.13
CA ASN A 438 0.04 -27.25 6.47
C ASN A 438 -1.16 -26.32 6.42
N ASP A 439 -2.28 -26.78 6.97
CA ASP A 439 -3.55 -26.04 7.03
C ASP A 439 -3.57 -24.87 8.02
N SER A 440 -2.51 -24.66 8.77
CA SER A 440 -2.46 -23.65 9.81
C SER A 440 -1.68 -22.43 9.35
N SER A 441 -2.38 -21.34 9.09
CA SER A 441 -1.77 -20.03 8.80
C SER A 441 -0.80 -19.55 9.89
N ILE A 442 -0.97 -19.99 11.12
CA ILE A 442 -0.15 -19.61 12.27
C ILE A 442 1.21 -20.32 12.28
N GLN A 443 1.29 -21.55 11.82
CA GLN A 443 2.57 -22.28 11.79
C GLN A 443 3.50 -21.76 10.68
N SER A 444 2.98 -21.15 9.66
CA SER A 444 3.79 -20.54 8.62
C SER A 444 4.55 -19.30 9.08
N TYR A 445 4.07 -18.58 10.09
CA TYR A 445 4.85 -17.48 10.70
C TYR A 445 6.15 -17.94 11.35
N ALA A 446 6.20 -19.13 11.91
CA ALA A 446 7.45 -19.68 12.46
C ALA A 446 8.49 -19.91 11.36
N ASN A 447 8.07 -20.23 10.15
CA ASN A 447 8.94 -20.46 9.00
C ASN A 447 9.39 -19.15 8.32
N ILE A 448 8.73 -18.02 8.56
CA ILE A 448 9.10 -16.70 8.07
C ILE A 448 10.54 -16.32 8.49
N TYR A 449 10.95 -16.74 9.66
CA TYR A 449 12.29 -16.49 10.18
C TYR A 449 13.31 -17.59 9.81
N ASP A 450 12.89 -18.64 9.10
CA ASP A 450 13.80 -19.68 8.61
C ASP A 450 14.35 -19.30 7.23
N GLN A 451 15.51 -18.64 7.21
CA GLN A 451 16.23 -18.29 5.99
C GLN A 451 16.48 -19.49 5.07
N ASN A 452 16.61 -20.71 5.63
CA ASN A 452 16.78 -21.91 4.81
C ASN A 452 15.56 -22.24 3.95
N TRP A 453 14.39 -21.72 4.29
CA TRP A 453 13.19 -21.93 3.51
C TRP A 453 13.19 -21.08 2.21
N LEU A 454 13.64 -19.84 2.27
CA LEU A 454 13.85 -18.97 1.11
C LEU A 454 14.90 -19.54 0.17
N LEU A 455 16.03 -20.01 0.73
CA LEU A 455 17.15 -20.58 -0.03
C LEU A 455 16.84 -21.93 -0.69
N LYS A 456 15.73 -22.58 -0.36
CA LYS A 456 15.31 -23.86 -0.98
C LYS A 456 14.57 -23.72 -2.31
N GLY A 457 14.58 -22.55 -2.92
CA GLY A 457 13.95 -22.31 -4.22
C GLY A 457 12.42 -22.27 -4.16
N ASN A 458 11.85 -22.02 -3.00
CA ASN A 458 10.45 -21.69 -2.86
C ASN A 458 10.29 -20.21 -3.24
N ALA A 459 10.31 -19.93 -4.53
CA ALA A 459 9.97 -18.62 -5.05
C ALA A 459 8.57 -18.25 -4.53
N MET A 460 8.53 -17.29 -3.62
CA MET A 460 7.32 -16.98 -2.88
C MET A 460 6.48 -15.96 -3.63
N ILE A 461 7.13 -15.13 -4.41
CA ILE A 461 6.53 -14.00 -5.13
C ILE A 461 6.81 -14.22 -6.60
N ALA A 462 5.75 -14.32 -7.39
CA ALA A 462 5.91 -14.44 -8.83
C ALA A 462 6.54 -13.17 -9.41
N PRO A 463 7.45 -13.29 -10.37
CA PRO A 463 7.99 -12.13 -11.06
C PRO A 463 6.95 -11.55 -12.02
N GLY A 464 7.19 -10.33 -12.44
CA GLY A 464 6.45 -9.66 -13.51
C GLY A 464 6.21 -8.19 -13.22
N VAL A 465 6.80 -7.34 -14.03
CA VAL A 465 6.50 -5.90 -14.10
C VAL A 465 6.38 -5.53 -15.56
N GLU A 466 5.28 -4.91 -15.96
CA GLU A 466 5.02 -4.58 -17.36
C GLU A 466 4.51 -3.15 -17.51
N ARG A 467 5.05 -2.44 -18.52
CA ARG A 467 4.50 -1.17 -18.99
C ARG A 467 3.65 -1.40 -20.24
N VAL A 468 2.42 -0.93 -20.16
CA VAL A 468 1.48 -0.88 -21.29
C VAL A 468 1.13 0.58 -21.57
N ASP A 469 1.29 1.01 -22.81
CA ASP A 469 0.83 2.32 -23.26
C ASP A 469 -0.55 2.19 -23.92
N THR A 470 -1.50 3.00 -23.45
CA THR A 470 -2.83 3.19 -24.06
C THR A 470 -2.77 4.46 -24.88
N VAL A 471 -2.80 4.32 -26.19
CA VAL A 471 -2.60 5.43 -27.12
C VAL A 471 -3.93 5.81 -27.78
N LYS A 472 -4.26 7.09 -27.76
CA LYS A 472 -5.42 7.61 -28.46
C LYS A 472 -5.14 7.67 -29.96
N THR A 473 -6.03 7.06 -30.76
CA THR A 473 -5.97 7.03 -32.23
C THR A 473 -7.21 7.67 -32.84
N ASP A 474 -7.23 7.84 -34.15
CA ASP A 474 -8.41 8.35 -34.86
C ASP A 474 -9.63 7.42 -34.73
N SER A 475 -9.41 6.14 -34.44
CA SER A 475 -10.46 5.11 -34.32
C SER A 475 -10.86 4.77 -32.90
N GLY A 476 -10.21 5.34 -31.88
CA GLY A 476 -10.44 5.04 -30.46
C GLY A 476 -9.14 4.96 -29.69
N TYR A 477 -8.95 3.93 -28.88
CA TYR A 477 -7.74 3.68 -28.11
C TYR A 477 -7.14 2.33 -28.48
N GLU A 478 -5.80 2.27 -28.47
CA GLU A 478 -5.04 1.04 -28.67
C GLU A 478 -4.07 0.83 -27.51
N MET A 479 -3.97 -0.39 -27.01
CA MET A 479 -3.01 -0.77 -25.97
C MET A 479 -1.84 -1.52 -26.56
N LYS A 480 -0.63 -1.20 -26.08
CA LYS A 480 0.60 -1.83 -26.52
C LYS A 480 1.53 -2.05 -25.33
N SER A 481 1.98 -3.29 -25.12
CA SER A 481 3.10 -3.58 -24.23
C SER A 481 4.37 -2.92 -24.76
N ILE A 482 5.05 -2.17 -23.91
CA ILE A 482 6.29 -1.44 -24.24
C ILE A 482 7.49 -2.23 -23.78
N TRP A 483 7.49 -2.69 -22.55
CA TRP A 483 8.49 -3.57 -21.98
C TRP A 483 7.89 -4.43 -20.87
N THR A 484 8.47 -5.62 -20.69
CA THR A 484 8.14 -6.57 -19.62
C THR A 484 9.42 -7.03 -18.93
N ARG A 485 9.37 -7.15 -17.61
CA ARG A 485 10.45 -7.60 -16.73
C ARG A 485 10.00 -8.84 -15.96
N ASN A 486 10.26 -10.02 -16.54
CA ASN A 486 9.91 -11.32 -15.96
C ASN A 486 10.95 -11.83 -14.93
N ASP A 487 11.87 -10.97 -14.54
CA ASP A 487 12.92 -11.22 -13.56
C ASP A 487 12.76 -10.42 -12.25
N LEU A 488 11.77 -9.53 -12.17
CA LEU A 488 11.53 -8.69 -11.00
C LEU A 488 10.33 -9.19 -10.20
N SER A 489 10.54 -9.51 -8.93
CA SER A 489 9.48 -9.87 -7.98
C SER A 489 9.22 -8.70 -7.04
N ASP A 490 8.25 -7.88 -7.39
CA ASP A 490 7.87 -6.70 -6.64
C ASP A 490 6.76 -6.99 -5.62
N THR A 491 6.85 -6.38 -4.46
CA THR A 491 5.79 -6.48 -3.44
C THR A 491 5.23 -5.14 -3.03
N ALA A 492 5.89 -4.05 -3.41
CA ALA A 492 5.46 -2.68 -3.12
C ALA A 492 4.55 -2.14 -4.21
N ILE A 493 3.81 -1.11 -3.89
CA ILE A 493 3.22 -0.24 -4.90
C ILE A 493 4.33 0.68 -5.37
N MET A 494 4.86 0.42 -6.57
CA MET A 494 5.94 1.21 -7.17
C MET A 494 5.54 2.68 -7.32
N LYS A 495 6.53 3.56 -7.47
CA LYS A 495 6.32 5.01 -7.63
C LYS A 495 7.06 5.53 -8.87
N LEU A 496 6.36 6.28 -9.71
CA LEU A 496 6.99 7.02 -10.82
C LEU A 496 7.29 8.47 -10.38
N SER A 497 8.50 8.93 -10.63
CA SER A 497 8.84 10.35 -10.59
C SER A 497 8.92 10.92 -12.02
N THR A 498 8.00 11.79 -12.36
CA THR A 498 8.02 12.50 -13.65
C THR A 498 9.19 13.47 -13.73
N ALA A 499 9.57 14.06 -12.59
CA ALA A 499 10.72 14.97 -12.51
C ALA A 499 12.05 14.28 -12.82
N THR A 500 12.18 12.99 -12.56
CA THR A 500 13.42 12.25 -12.83
C THR A 500 13.34 11.34 -14.05
N GLY A 501 12.12 10.87 -14.42
CA GLY A 501 11.90 9.89 -15.49
C GLY A 501 12.22 8.47 -15.07
N TYR A 502 12.10 8.16 -13.78
CA TYR A 502 12.40 6.85 -13.21
C TYR A 502 11.25 6.28 -12.41
N ILE A 503 11.17 4.95 -12.42
CA ILE A 503 10.27 4.17 -11.59
C ILE A 503 11.08 3.61 -10.41
N TYR A 504 10.56 3.78 -9.21
CA TYR A 504 11.15 3.32 -7.97
C TYR A 504 10.36 2.10 -7.47
N GLY A 505 11.06 1.02 -7.18
CA GLY A 505 10.48 -0.24 -6.75
C GLY A 505 11.23 -0.85 -5.56
N TYR A 506 10.60 -1.84 -4.96
CA TYR A 506 11.15 -2.61 -3.86
C TYR A 506 10.91 -4.10 -4.11
N VAL A 507 11.94 -4.78 -4.56
CA VAL A 507 11.86 -6.15 -5.10
C VAL A 507 12.62 -7.14 -4.25
N GLN A 508 12.31 -8.43 -4.45
CA GLN A 508 13.13 -9.52 -3.96
C GLN A 508 13.92 -10.14 -5.10
N ASP A 509 15.24 -10.20 -4.97
CA ASP A 509 16.08 -11.03 -5.84
C ASP A 509 15.78 -12.51 -5.57
N LEU A 510 15.19 -13.20 -6.54
CA LEU A 510 14.78 -14.58 -6.41
C LEU A 510 15.94 -15.57 -6.29
N THR A 511 17.16 -15.16 -6.68
CA THR A 511 18.37 -16.00 -6.60
C THR A 511 18.97 -15.98 -5.21
N THR A 512 19.04 -14.80 -4.61
CA THR A 512 19.71 -14.58 -3.31
C THR A 512 18.74 -14.44 -2.15
N GLY A 513 17.45 -14.17 -2.44
CA GLY A 513 16.45 -13.82 -1.44
C GLY A 513 16.61 -12.40 -0.90
N MET A 514 17.51 -11.59 -1.47
CA MET A 514 17.80 -10.24 -1.02
C MET A 514 16.67 -9.29 -1.41
N TRP A 515 16.18 -8.54 -0.44
CA TRP A 515 15.30 -7.40 -0.68
C TRP A 515 16.11 -6.20 -1.12
N GLN A 516 15.65 -5.51 -2.14
CA GLN A 516 16.40 -4.46 -2.81
C GLN A 516 15.50 -3.28 -3.15
N TYR A 517 15.99 -2.06 -2.93
CA TYR A 517 15.51 -0.92 -3.69
C TYR A 517 16.05 -1.01 -5.12
N ILE A 518 15.18 -0.74 -6.08
CA ILE A 518 15.57 -0.62 -7.49
C ILE A 518 15.07 0.69 -8.08
N ILE A 519 15.78 1.17 -9.07
CA ILE A 519 15.32 2.25 -9.92
C ILE A 519 15.33 1.72 -11.37
N LEU A 520 14.19 1.83 -12.03
CA LEU A 520 14.03 1.46 -13.42
C LEU A 520 13.92 2.73 -14.28
N ASP A 521 14.53 2.68 -15.44
CA ASP A 521 14.32 3.67 -16.48
C ASP A 521 12.88 3.55 -17.01
N PHE A 522 12.13 4.63 -17.00
CA PHE A 522 10.73 4.61 -17.41
C PHE A 522 10.54 4.17 -18.87
N GLU A 523 11.43 4.63 -19.77
CA GLU A 523 11.29 4.36 -21.20
C GLU A 523 11.67 2.91 -21.56
N THR A 524 12.69 2.37 -20.91
CA THR A 524 13.26 1.08 -21.32
C THR A 524 12.94 -0.08 -20.38
N GLY A 525 12.50 0.20 -19.15
CA GLY A 525 12.34 -0.79 -18.09
C GLY A 525 13.67 -1.35 -17.55
N GLU A 526 14.82 -0.84 -18.03
CA GLU A 526 16.12 -1.29 -17.54
C GLU A 526 16.36 -0.88 -16.09
N THR A 527 16.94 -1.79 -15.29
CA THR A 527 17.39 -1.46 -13.94
C THR A 527 18.64 -0.61 -14.02
N VAL A 528 18.56 0.64 -13.59
CA VAL A 528 19.66 1.62 -13.61
C VAL A 528 20.33 1.79 -12.26
N PHE A 529 19.68 1.32 -11.20
CA PHE A 529 20.20 1.34 -9.84
C PHE A 529 19.62 0.20 -9.03
N THR A 530 20.43 -0.38 -8.14
CA THR A 530 20.02 -1.39 -7.17
C THR A 530 20.75 -1.16 -5.87
N MET A 531 20.06 -1.31 -4.75
CA MET A 531 20.67 -1.24 -3.44
C MET A 531 20.08 -2.31 -2.52
N ASP A 532 20.93 -3.20 -2.04
CA ASP A 532 20.56 -4.30 -1.16
C ASP A 532 20.12 -3.77 0.22
N VAL A 533 19.11 -4.39 0.78
CA VAL A 533 18.57 -4.05 2.10
C VAL A 533 18.80 -5.19 3.07
N SER A 534 18.21 -6.35 2.81
CA SER A 534 18.27 -7.51 3.70
C SER A 534 17.75 -8.76 2.99
N ASN A 535 18.20 -9.91 3.41
CA ASN A 535 17.65 -11.20 2.98
C ASN A 535 16.61 -11.78 3.96
N LYS A 536 16.19 -11.03 4.96
CA LYS A 536 15.21 -11.47 5.94
C LYS A 536 13.79 -11.26 5.41
N TYR A 537 12.94 -12.24 5.62
CA TYR A 537 11.54 -12.16 5.17
C TYR A 537 10.76 -10.99 5.78
N GLY A 538 11.07 -10.60 7.02
CA GLY A 538 10.46 -9.45 7.67
C GLY A 538 10.57 -8.13 6.90
N TYR A 539 11.43 -8.09 5.90
CA TYR A 539 11.58 -6.94 5.00
C TYR A 539 10.61 -6.95 3.79
N ASN A 540 9.67 -7.91 3.71
CA ASN A 540 8.61 -7.88 2.70
C ASN A 540 7.69 -6.67 2.93
N ASN A 541 7.48 -5.88 1.89
CA ASN A 541 6.60 -4.70 1.95
C ASN A 541 5.11 -5.08 2.00
N MET A 542 4.68 -6.18 1.39
CA MET A 542 3.31 -6.71 1.43
C MET A 542 2.22 -5.80 0.84
N ALA A 543 2.42 -5.29 -0.36
CA ALA A 543 1.49 -4.41 -1.09
C ALA A 543 1.22 -3.06 -0.39
N ILE A 544 2.25 -2.50 0.19
CA ILE A 544 2.20 -1.17 0.83
C ILE A 544 2.80 -0.15 -0.13
N GLY A 545 2.34 1.09 -0.07
CA GLY A 545 2.85 2.18 -0.90
C GLY A 545 4.30 2.54 -0.59
N MET A 546 4.94 3.17 -1.55
CA MET A 546 6.20 3.90 -1.37
C MET A 546 5.89 5.38 -1.31
N TYR A 547 6.46 6.11 -0.34
CA TYR A 547 6.09 7.49 -0.02
C TYR A 547 7.27 8.43 -0.17
N THR A 548 7.01 9.65 -0.64
CA THR A 548 8.08 10.59 -1.00
C THR A 548 8.50 11.51 0.14
N GLY A 549 7.61 11.79 1.05
CA GLY A 549 7.84 12.80 2.09
C GLY A 549 8.02 14.21 1.54
N ASN A 550 8.18 15.18 2.45
CA ASN A 550 8.26 16.60 2.06
C ASN A 550 9.68 17.06 1.66
N SER A 551 10.67 16.18 1.66
CA SER A 551 12.08 16.56 1.44
C SER A 551 12.55 16.40 0.00
N GLY A 552 11.79 15.74 -0.86
CA GLY A 552 12.09 15.55 -2.29
C GLY A 552 13.33 14.70 -2.63
N ASN A 553 14.05 14.16 -1.65
CA ASN A 553 15.24 13.33 -1.88
C ASN A 553 15.24 12.04 -1.08
N ALA A 554 14.09 11.69 -0.54
CA ALA A 554 13.91 10.47 0.24
C ALA A 554 12.70 9.69 -0.26
N LEU A 555 12.79 8.39 -0.18
CA LEU A 555 11.73 7.45 -0.49
C LEU A 555 11.55 6.50 0.68
N TYR A 556 10.36 6.48 1.22
CA TYR A 556 10.00 5.66 2.38
C TYR A 556 9.27 4.41 1.92
N CYS A 557 9.70 3.26 2.43
CA CYS A 557 9.07 1.96 2.15
C CYS A 557 8.81 1.25 3.48
N PRO A 558 7.58 1.26 3.99
CA PRO A 558 7.22 0.45 5.15
C PRO A 558 7.29 -1.03 4.80
N THR A 559 7.62 -1.87 5.77
CA THR A 559 7.50 -3.31 5.62
C THR A 559 6.31 -3.85 6.39
N GLY A 560 5.87 -5.06 6.05
CA GLY A 560 4.79 -5.75 6.75
C GLY A 560 5.13 -6.15 8.19
N TYR A 561 6.37 -5.95 8.65
CA TYR A 561 6.88 -6.46 9.93
C TYR A 561 7.56 -5.39 10.81
N LEU A 562 7.09 -4.14 10.74
CA LEU A 562 7.51 -3.07 11.66
C LEU A 562 8.76 -2.30 11.26
N GLU A 563 9.43 -2.64 10.20
CA GLU A 563 10.52 -1.83 9.73
C GLU A 563 9.98 -0.71 8.81
N LEU A 564 10.55 0.46 8.96
CA LEU A 564 10.43 1.55 8.03
C LEU A 564 11.77 1.76 7.35
N LEU A 565 11.80 1.56 6.07
CA LEU A 565 12.98 1.78 5.25
C LEU A 565 12.91 3.17 4.64
N ARG A 566 14.03 3.89 4.64
CA ARG A 566 14.17 5.16 3.93
C ARG A 566 15.41 5.07 3.04
N LEU A 567 15.20 5.11 1.73
CA LEU A 567 16.26 5.38 0.77
C LEU A 567 16.40 6.89 0.64
N GLN A 568 17.58 7.43 0.80
CA GLN A 568 17.84 8.85 0.71
C GLN A 568 19.17 9.13 0.03
N ASP A 569 19.18 10.12 -0.87
CA ASP A 569 20.41 10.73 -1.34
C ASP A 569 20.91 11.74 -0.30
N ARG A 570 22.20 11.75 -0.03
CA ARG A 570 22.80 12.77 0.86
C ARG A 570 22.80 14.17 0.26
N PHE A 571 22.73 14.26 -1.06
CA PHE A 571 22.73 15.52 -1.79
C PHE A 571 21.46 15.65 -2.61
N VAL A 572 20.76 16.75 -2.43
CA VAL A 572 19.56 17.07 -3.22
C VAL A 572 19.99 17.55 -4.60
N TYR A 573 19.41 16.97 -5.65
CA TYR A 573 19.52 17.50 -6.99
C TYR A 573 18.64 18.76 -7.12
N LEU A 574 19.25 19.90 -7.43
CA LEU A 574 18.54 21.14 -7.73
C LEU A 574 18.72 21.40 -9.23
N PRO A 575 17.65 21.37 -10.04
CA PRO A 575 17.72 21.55 -11.49
C PRO A 575 18.37 22.88 -11.91
N GLU A 576 18.19 23.93 -11.10
CA GLU A 576 18.74 25.25 -11.34
C GLU A 576 20.22 25.37 -10.98
N LEU A 577 20.72 24.40 -10.20
CA LEU A 577 22.11 24.30 -9.77
C LEU A 577 22.56 22.85 -9.98
N PRO A 578 22.88 22.44 -11.23
CA PRO A 578 23.16 21.04 -11.56
C PRO A 578 24.37 20.46 -10.80
N TYR A 579 25.15 21.31 -10.15
CA TYR A 579 26.21 20.91 -9.25
C TYR A 579 26.21 21.87 -8.05
N ARG A 580 25.57 21.46 -6.96
CA ARG A 580 25.89 22.08 -5.68
C ARG A 580 27.36 21.76 -5.40
N GLU A 581 28.14 22.77 -4.99
CA GLU A 581 29.51 22.54 -4.55
C GLU A 581 29.47 21.46 -3.47
N VAL A 582 30.05 20.31 -3.79
CA VAL A 582 30.03 19.16 -2.87
C VAL A 582 30.91 19.53 -1.70
N ASP A 583 30.37 19.53 -0.50
CA ASP A 583 31.19 19.59 0.70
C ASP A 583 32.04 18.30 0.73
N LEU A 584 33.30 18.41 0.31
CA LEU A 584 34.23 17.30 0.22
C LEU A 584 34.46 16.64 1.59
N ASP A 585 34.38 17.40 2.67
CA ASP A 585 34.49 16.85 4.01
C ASP A 585 33.25 16.02 4.38
N GLN A 586 32.08 16.45 3.96
CA GLN A 586 30.84 15.68 4.13
C GLN A 586 30.86 14.43 3.23
N ALA A 587 31.32 14.58 1.98
CA ALA A 587 31.46 13.44 1.08
C ALA A 587 32.45 12.38 1.63
N ALA A 588 33.57 12.83 2.21
CA ALA A 588 34.54 11.93 2.85
C ALA A 588 33.95 11.22 4.07
N ARG A 589 33.21 11.95 4.92
CA ARG A 589 32.50 11.33 6.07
C ARG A 589 31.46 10.31 5.59
N ASN A 590 30.84 10.56 4.46
CA ASN A 590 29.85 9.68 3.87
C ASN A 590 30.45 8.38 3.37
N VAL A 591 31.62 8.44 2.69
CA VAL A 591 32.39 7.26 2.29
C VAL A 591 32.80 6.43 3.52
N LEU A 592 33.31 7.10 4.56
CA LEU A 592 33.68 6.41 5.81
C LEU A 592 32.49 5.76 6.48
N ALA A 593 31.31 6.37 6.46
CA ALA A 593 30.10 5.78 7.02
C ALA A 593 29.62 4.58 6.21
N GLN A 594 29.77 4.59 4.87
CA GLN A 594 29.48 3.43 4.02
C GLN A 594 30.50 2.29 4.24
N GLU A 595 31.77 2.63 4.37
CA GLU A 595 32.80 1.64 4.71
C GLU A 595 32.54 1.02 6.09
N GLN A 596 32.11 1.81 7.06
CA GLN A 596 31.73 1.32 8.39
C GLN A 596 30.50 0.41 8.31
N PHE A 597 29.48 0.78 7.55
CA PHE A 597 28.30 -0.06 7.31
C PHE A 597 28.66 -1.41 6.69
N ALA A 598 29.58 -1.40 5.71
CA ALA A 598 30.09 -2.64 5.11
C ALA A 598 30.94 -3.48 6.08
N GLN A 599 31.67 -2.83 7.03
CA GLN A 599 32.49 -3.52 8.03
C GLN A 599 31.65 -4.08 9.18
N ASP A 600 30.51 -3.46 9.53
CA ASP A 600 29.62 -3.91 10.58
C ASP A 600 28.74 -5.11 10.18
N GLY A 601 29.04 -5.73 9.04
CA GLY A 601 28.64 -7.10 8.70
C GLY A 601 27.31 -7.23 7.99
N GLY A 602 26.83 -6.19 7.30
CA GLY A 602 25.77 -6.36 6.29
C GLY A 602 24.48 -7.07 6.69
N GLU A 603 24.27 -7.31 7.96
CA GLU A 603 23.02 -7.87 8.48
C GLU A 603 21.97 -6.77 8.64
N GLY A 604 21.54 -6.12 7.55
CA GLY A 604 20.42 -5.16 7.59
C GLY A 604 20.42 -4.33 8.86
N THR A 605 21.58 -3.94 9.31
CA THR A 605 21.75 -3.27 10.56
C THR A 605 21.30 -1.85 10.41
N VAL A 606 20.42 -1.48 11.25
CA VAL A 606 20.07 -0.14 11.62
C VAL A 606 21.33 0.71 11.61
N ALA A 607 21.55 1.41 10.51
CA ALA A 607 22.33 2.60 10.60
C ALA A 607 21.45 3.63 11.30
N SER A 608 21.64 3.83 12.60
CA SER A 608 21.09 5.01 13.24
C SER A 608 21.57 6.20 12.43
N TRP A 609 20.64 6.87 11.80
CA TRP A 609 20.95 8.03 10.99
C TRP A 609 21.55 9.10 11.91
N ARG A 610 22.79 9.42 11.72
CA ARG A 610 23.41 10.56 12.39
C ARG A 610 23.26 11.75 11.47
N ASN A 611 22.33 12.61 11.82
CA ASN A 611 22.30 13.96 11.31
C ASN A 611 23.55 14.65 11.83
N THR A 612 24.66 14.55 11.09
CA THR A 612 25.82 15.40 11.32
C THR A 612 25.54 16.70 10.60
N ALA A 613 24.79 17.59 11.27
CA ALA A 613 24.65 18.97 10.85
C ALA A 613 26.01 19.66 10.77
#